data_a4eaed75c5c081ef97cc367a2aa062a5
#
_entry.id   a4eaed75c5c081ef97cc367a2aa062a5
#
_cell.length_a   1.000
_cell.length_b   1.000
_cell.length_c   1.000
_cell.angle_alpha   90.00
_cell.angle_beta   90.00
_cell.angle_gamma   90.00
#
_symmetry.space_group_name_H-M   'P 1'
#
loop_
_entity.id
_entity.type
_entity.pdbx_description
1 polymer ?
#
loop_
_entity_poly.entity_id
_entity_poly.type
_entity_poly.pdbx_seq_one_letter_code
_entity_poly.pdbx_strand_id
1 'polypeptide(L)'
;MLDSIFNENCLDTMSRMPDGFVNLTVTSPPYDDLREYEGYEFDFPAIAAELYRVTHEEGVLVWVIGDATVNGSETGSSFRQALHFMYLGFKLHDTMIYEKNSSTFPAKRNSNRYTQIFEYMFVFAKGRVEAGLICDKRNKWAGHKDYSGKLANPVPDFSPRTNIWRYVTSTNGVKHPAPFP
;
A
#
# COMPACT_ATOMS: atom_id res chain seq x y z
N MET A 1 -18.33 15.16 8.38
CA MET A 1 -17.32 14.47 7.54
C MET A 1 -17.34 12.95 7.69
N LEU A 2 -17.91 12.41 8.74
CA LEU A 2 -18.05 10.94 8.88
C LEU A 2 -19.10 10.41 7.90
N ASP A 3 -18.86 9.20 7.37
CA ASP A 3 -19.77 8.48 6.46
C ASP A 3 -20.16 9.27 5.19
N SER A 4 -19.21 10.02 4.63
CA SER A 4 -19.43 10.90 3.49
C SER A 4 -18.50 10.55 2.32
N ILE A 5 -19.02 10.74 1.10
CA ILE A 5 -18.25 10.65 -0.13
C ILE A 5 -18.09 12.06 -0.69
N PHE A 6 -16.85 12.45 -0.99
CA PHE A 6 -16.52 13.73 -1.56
C PHE A 6 -16.09 13.55 -3.03
N ASN A 7 -16.76 14.24 -3.95
CA ASN A 7 -16.41 14.27 -5.36
C ASN A 7 -15.72 15.59 -5.69
N GLU A 8 -14.50 15.74 -5.22
CA GLU A 8 -13.69 16.96 -5.37
C GLU A 8 -12.19 16.62 -5.29
N ASN A 9 -11.33 17.61 -5.45
CA ASN A 9 -9.90 17.43 -5.21
C ASN A 9 -9.64 17.04 -3.75
N CYS A 10 -8.86 15.98 -3.55
CA CYS A 10 -8.57 15.47 -2.21
C CYS A 10 -7.85 16.51 -1.33
N LEU A 11 -7.08 17.42 -1.90
CA LEU A 11 -6.46 18.52 -1.15
C LEU A 11 -7.51 19.46 -0.56
N ASP A 12 -8.58 19.77 -1.32
CA ASP A 12 -9.68 20.60 -0.83
C ASP A 12 -10.41 19.93 0.33
N THR A 13 -10.64 18.61 0.22
CA THR A 13 -11.24 17.82 1.30
C THR A 13 -10.34 17.79 2.52
N MET A 14 -9.06 17.44 2.36
CA MET A 14 -8.12 17.32 3.48
C MET A 14 -7.88 18.66 4.17
N SER A 15 -7.84 19.78 3.44
CA SER A 15 -7.66 21.11 4.05
C SER A 15 -8.73 21.48 5.09
N ARG A 16 -9.91 20.87 4.98
CA ARG A 16 -11.02 21.07 5.94
C ARG A 16 -11.00 20.07 7.11
N MET A 17 -10.12 19.07 7.05
CA MET A 17 -9.97 18.10 8.14
C MET A 17 -9.06 18.67 9.23
N PRO A 18 -9.38 18.47 10.50
CA PRO A 18 -8.46 18.76 11.59
C PRO A 18 -7.18 17.91 11.49
N ASP A 19 -6.11 18.39 12.10
CA ASP A 19 -4.89 17.60 12.29
C ASP A 19 -5.21 16.31 13.06
N GLY A 20 -4.63 15.21 12.65
CA GLY A 20 -4.79 13.94 13.34
C GLY A 20 -6.21 13.35 13.28
N PHE A 21 -7.01 13.70 12.28
CA PHE A 21 -8.41 13.27 12.18
C PHE A 21 -8.58 11.84 11.67
N VAL A 22 -7.64 11.34 10.85
CA VAL A 22 -7.77 10.08 10.09
C VAL A 22 -6.94 8.97 10.73
N ASN A 23 -7.58 7.88 11.15
CA ASN A 23 -6.87 6.75 11.73
C ASN A 23 -6.28 5.80 10.68
N LEU A 24 -6.94 5.68 9.53
CA LEU A 24 -6.49 4.80 8.44
C LEU A 24 -6.77 5.43 7.08
N THR A 25 -5.75 5.51 6.27
CA THR A 25 -5.86 5.80 4.84
C THR A 25 -5.39 4.59 4.04
N VAL A 26 -6.20 4.14 3.08
CA VAL A 26 -5.81 3.12 2.09
C VAL A 26 -6.07 3.70 0.71
N THR A 27 -5.03 3.83 -0.09
CA THR A 27 -5.16 4.46 -1.41
C THR A 27 -4.12 3.95 -2.40
N SER A 28 -4.48 4.05 -3.67
CA SER A 28 -3.61 3.82 -4.82
C SER A 28 -3.64 5.08 -5.68
N PRO A 29 -2.60 5.91 -5.65
CA PRO A 29 -2.54 7.13 -6.43
C PRO A 29 -2.36 6.84 -7.93
N PRO A 30 -2.46 7.83 -8.81
CA PRO A 30 -1.96 7.71 -10.17
C PRO A 30 -0.49 7.27 -10.19
N TYR A 31 -0.16 6.26 -11.03
CA TYR A 31 1.21 5.75 -11.15
C TYR A 31 1.90 6.46 -12.30
N ASP A 32 2.70 7.45 -12.00
CA ASP A 32 3.33 8.30 -13.01
C ASP A 32 2.28 8.74 -14.08
N ASP A 33 2.67 8.90 -15.31
CA ASP A 33 1.78 9.21 -16.44
C ASP A 33 1.23 7.95 -17.13
N LEU A 34 1.09 6.83 -16.41
CA LEU A 34 0.60 5.57 -16.99
C LEU A 34 -0.84 5.64 -17.51
N ARG A 35 -1.61 6.63 -17.06
CA ARG A 35 -3.00 6.87 -17.49
C ARG A 35 -3.28 8.36 -17.57
N GLU A 36 -4.03 8.75 -18.59
CA GLU A 36 -4.59 10.09 -18.68
C GLU A 36 -5.81 10.20 -17.76
N TYR A 37 -5.76 11.13 -16.82
CA TYR A 37 -6.85 11.45 -15.89
C TYR A 37 -7.48 12.81 -16.26
N GLU A 38 -7.89 13.00 -17.51
CA GLU A 38 -8.66 14.16 -17.99
C GLU A 38 -8.13 15.53 -17.50
N GLY A 39 -6.80 15.72 -17.54
CA GLY A 39 -6.16 16.99 -17.15
C GLY A 39 -5.95 17.16 -15.64
N TYR A 40 -6.17 16.14 -14.83
CA TYR A 40 -5.83 16.17 -13.40
C TYR A 40 -4.31 16.06 -13.22
N GLU A 41 -3.74 17.06 -12.55
CA GLU A 41 -2.33 17.05 -12.14
C GLU A 41 -2.20 16.48 -10.75
N PHE A 42 -1.31 15.49 -10.58
CA PHE A 42 -1.07 14.83 -9.32
C PHE A 42 0.06 15.50 -8.55
N ASP A 43 -0.28 16.42 -7.65
CA ASP A 43 0.68 17.07 -6.74
C ASP A 43 1.00 16.15 -5.55
N PHE A 44 1.92 15.20 -5.78
CA PHE A 44 2.31 14.25 -4.75
C PHE A 44 2.87 14.93 -3.48
N PRO A 45 3.80 15.93 -3.54
CA PRO A 45 4.32 16.57 -2.34
C PRO A 45 3.24 17.22 -1.46
N ALA A 46 2.29 17.93 -2.08
CA ALA A 46 1.19 18.55 -1.34
C ALA A 46 0.27 17.49 -0.70
N ILE A 47 -0.09 16.46 -1.47
CA ILE A 47 -0.92 15.35 -0.97
C ILE A 47 -0.22 14.62 0.19
N ALA A 48 1.08 14.35 0.06
CA ALA A 48 1.84 13.66 1.11
C ALA A 48 1.92 14.48 2.41
N ALA A 49 2.11 15.80 2.30
CA ALA A 49 2.12 16.69 3.45
C ALA A 49 0.75 16.72 4.16
N GLU A 50 -0.35 16.82 3.40
CA GLU A 50 -1.69 16.80 3.96
C GLU A 50 -2.03 15.43 4.57
N LEU A 51 -1.65 14.32 3.93
CA LEU A 51 -1.81 12.99 4.50
C LEU A 51 -1.08 12.86 5.83
N TYR A 52 0.14 13.41 5.95
CA TYR A 52 0.86 13.40 7.22
C TYR A 52 0.13 14.24 8.29
N ARG A 53 -0.35 15.43 7.91
CA ARG A 53 -1.06 16.32 8.84
C ARG A 53 -2.34 15.68 9.37
N VAL A 54 -3.19 15.17 8.47
CA VAL A 54 -4.49 14.61 8.85
C VAL A 54 -4.42 13.23 9.49
N THR A 55 -3.32 12.50 9.33
CA THR A 55 -3.17 11.19 9.98
C THR A 55 -2.99 11.35 11.48
N HIS A 56 -3.80 10.61 12.26
CA HIS A 56 -3.74 10.55 13.72
C HIS A 56 -2.36 10.03 14.19
N GLU A 57 -1.92 10.47 15.38
CA GLU A 57 -0.85 9.75 16.08
C GLU A 57 -1.30 8.30 16.28
N GLU A 58 -0.47 7.33 15.96
CA GLU A 58 -0.84 5.90 15.88
C GLU A 58 -1.69 5.53 14.64
N GLY A 59 -1.97 6.49 13.75
CA GLY A 59 -2.65 6.24 12.49
C GLY A 59 -1.76 5.56 11.45
N VAL A 60 -2.41 4.96 10.46
CA VAL A 60 -1.77 4.16 9.41
C VAL A 60 -2.12 4.71 8.02
N LEU A 61 -1.13 4.79 7.16
CA LEU A 61 -1.29 5.04 5.74
C LEU A 61 -0.82 3.81 4.95
N VAL A 62 -1.70 3.23 4.15
CA VAL A 62 -1.38 2.18 3.19
C VAL A 62 -1.34 2.78 1.79
N TRP A 63 -0.16 2.77 1.18
CA TRP A 63 0.12 3.39 -0.11
C TRP A 63 0.44 2.30 -1.14
N VAL A 64 -0.51 2.06 -2.06
CA VAL A 64 -0.35 1.03 -3.10
C VAL A 64 0.14 1.68 -4.37
N ILE A 65 1.29 1.26 -4.88
CA ILE A 65 1.94 1.91 -6.02
C ILE A 65 2.79 0.95 -6.85
N GLY A 66 2.83 1.19 -8.15
CA GLY A 66 3.77 0.58 -9.09
C GLY A 66 4.59 1.63 -9.84
N ASP A 67 5.59 1.18 -10.56
CA ASP A 67 6.46 2.03 -11.39
C ASP A 67 6.12 1.91 -12.87
N ALA A 68 6.21 3.01 -13.61
CA ALA A 68 6.24 2.98 -15.06
C ALA A 68 7.61 2.55 -15.57
N THR A 69 7.66 2.06 -16.82
CA THR A 69 8.91 1.84 -17.55
C THR A 69 9.01 2.85 -18.69
N VAL A 70 9.97 3.74 -18.59
CA VAL A 70 10.22 4.81 -19.57
C VAL A 70 11.63 4.65 -20.12
N ASN A 71 11.77 4.64 -21.44
CA ASN A 71 13.06 4.50 -22.13
C ASN A 71 13.93 3.35 -21.63
N GLY A 72 13.30 2.21 -21.29
CA GLY A 72 14.01 1.01 -20.81
C GLY A 72 14.44 1.05 -19.35
N SER A 73 13.97 2.02 -18.57
CA SER A 73 14.21 2.11 -17.14
C SER A 73 12.88 2.19 -16.36
N GLU A 74 12.79 1.51 -15.22
CA GLU A 74 11.73 1.81 -14.27
C GLU A 74 11.93 3.20 -13.70
N THR A 75 10.81 3.90 -13.47
CA THR A 75 10.85 5.28 -12.96
C THR A 75 11.38 5.37 -11.54
N GLY A 76 11.15 4.35 -10.74
CA GLY A 76 11.48 4.33 -9.31
C GLY A 76 10.65 5.32 -8.49
N SER A 77 9.49 5.70 -9.00
CA SER A 77 8.57 6.63 -8.31
C SER A 77 8.08 6.07 -7.01
N SER A 78 7.81 4.76 -6.96
CA SER A 78 7.40 4.05 -5.76
C SER A 78 8.38 4.26 -4.61
N PHE A 79 9.68 4.10 -4.88
CA PHE A 79 10.74 4.29 -3.89
C PHE A 79 10.90 5.75 -3.48
N ARG A 80 10.86 6.69 -4.45
CA ARG A 80 10.94 8.12 -4.14
C ARG A 80 9.79 8.58 -3.27
N GLN A 81 8.58 8.13 -3.55
CA GLN A 81 7.41 8.46 -2.76
C GLN A 81 7.50 7.85 -1.35
N ALA A 82 7.94 6.59 -1.24
CA ALA A 82 8.14 5.97 0.06
C ALA A 82 9.18 6.73 0.91
N LEU A 83 10.30 7.11 0.33
CA LEU A 83 11.33 7.90 1.02
C LEU A 83 10.83 9.30 1.39
N HIS A 84 9.98 9.91 0.56
CA HIS A 84 9.39 11.21 0.86
C HIS A 84 8.44 11.15 2.07
N PHE A 85 7.58 10.13 2.16
CA PHE A 85 6.75 9.92 3.35
C PHE A 85 7.60 9.75 4.62
N MET A 86 8.70 9.01 4.53
CA MET A 86 9.64 8.88 5.66
C MET A 86 10.30 10.22 6.02
N TYR A 87 10.64 11.04 5.03
CA TYR A 87 11.19 12.38 5.25
C TYR A 87 10.18 13.30 5.97
N LEU A 88 8.88 13.19 5.67
CA LEU A 88 7.82 13.94 6.35
C LEU A 88 7.61 13.49 7.81
N GLY A 89 8.13 12.33 8.22
CA GLY A 89 8.07 11.84 9.59
C GLY A 89 7.27 10.55 9.78
N PHE A 90 6.68 9.98 8.73
CA PHE A 90 6.14 8.63 8.80
C PHE A 90 7.24 7.60 9.03
N LYS A 91 6.93 6.56 9.76
CA LYS A 91 7.76 5.35 9.87
C LYS A 91 7.28 4.34 8.85
N LEU A 92 8.18 3.84 8.01
CA LEU A 92 7.86 2.68 7.17
C LEU A 92 7.72 1.46 8.10
N HIS A 93 6.46 1.09 8.36
CA HIS A 93 6.12 0.02 9.30
C HIS A 93 6.30 -1.35 8.65
N ASP A 94 5.82 -1.50 7.40
CA ASP A 94 5.97 -2.73 6.64
C ASP A 94 6.04 -2.44 5.13
N THR A 95 6.73 -3.30 4.40
CA THR A 95 6.73 -3.35 2.94
C THR A 95 6.03 -4.62 2.51
N MET A 96 4.81 -4.47 2.04
CA MET A 96 3.99 -5.57 1.57
C MET A 96 3.98 -5.63 0.05
N ILE A 97 3.70 -6.79 -0.49
CA ILE A 97 3.53 -7.02 -1.93
C ILE A 97 2.09 -7.42 -2.20
N TYR A 98 1.43 -6.66 -3.04
CA TYR A 98 0.18 -7.05 -3.66
C TYR A 98 0.46 -7.87 -4.92
N GLU A 99 0.34 -9.18 -4.82
CA GLU A 99 0.55 -10.09 -5.94
C GLU A 99 -0.76 -10.29 -6.71
N LYS A 100 -0.74 -9.97 -8.01
CA LYS A 100 -1.87 -10.15 -8.93
C LYS A 100 -1.90 -11.58 -9.47
N ASN A 101 -3.08 -12.08 -9.75
CA ASN A 101 -3.23 -13.43 -10.34
C ASN A 101 -2.85 -13.47 -11.83
N SER A 102 -2.76 -12.33 -12.49
CA SER A 102 -2.34 -12.22 -13.89
C SER A 102 -1.76 -10.83 -14.18
N SER A 103 -0.97 -10.71 -15.23
CA SER A 103 -0.59 -9.40 -15.75
C SER A 103 -1.81 -8.76 -16.41
N THR A 104 -2.28 -7.65 -15.86
CA THR A 104 -3.44 -6.90 -16.39
C THR A 104 -3.12 -6.06 -17.61
N PHE A 105 -1.84 -5.84 -17.90
CA PHE A 105 -1.39 -5.18 -19.13
C PHE A 105 -0.72 -6.18 -20.05
N PRO A 106 -0.90 -6.03 -21.38
CA PRO A 106 -0.13 -6.82 -22.32
C PRO A 106 1.34 -6.51 -22.05
N ALA A 107 1.97 -7.38 -21.26
CA ALA A 107 3.41 -7.42 -21.23
C ALA A 107 3.83 -7.50 -22.69
N LYS A 108 4.56 -6.52 -23.20
CA LYS A 108 5.09 -6.57 -24.55
C LYS A 108 5.91 -7.87 -24.62
N ARG A 109 5.38 -8.89 -25.31
CA ARG A 109 5.99 -10.23 -25.41
C ARG A 109 7.45 -10.21 -25.88
N ASN A 110 7.90 -9.08 -26.41
CA ASN A 110 9.25 -8.86 -26.90
C ASN A 110 10.09 -7.98 -25.96
N SER A 111 9.70 -7.86 -24.69
CA SER A 111 10.46 -7.15 -23.67
C SER A 111 11.58 -8.04 -23.14
N ASN A 112 12.74 -7.47 -22.90
CA ASN A 112 13.85 -8.10 -22.18
C ASN A 112 13.66 -8.09 -20.63
N ARG A 113 12.44 -7.84 -20.16
CA ARG A 113 12.06 -7.77 -18.76
C ARG A 113 11.10 -8.90 -18.39
N TYR A 114 11.16 -9.29 -17.14
CA TYR A 114 10.14 -10.16 -16.58
C TYR A 114 8.78 -9.47 -16.54
N THR A 115 7.71 -10.25 -16.67
CA THR A 115 6.34 -9.74 -16.52
C THR A 115 6.07 -9.35 -15.09
N GLN A 116 5.75 -8.08 -14.87
CA GLN A 116 5.40 -7.57 -13.54
C GLN A 116 3.99 -8.02 -13.16
N ILE A 117 3.88 -8.72 -12.03
CA ILE A 117 2.61 -9.23 -11.49
C ILE A 117 2.34 -8.73 -10.06
N PHE A 118 3.04 -7.73 -9.63
CA PHE A 118 2.86 -7.18 -8.28
C PHE A 118 2.85 -5.65 -8.29
N GLU A 119 2.36 -5.10 -7.18
CA GLU A 119 2.51 -3.70 -6.80
C GLU A 119 3.07 -3.64 -5.39
N TYR A 120 3.83 -2.58 -5.09
CA TYR A 120 4.24 -2.30 -3.73
C TYR A 120 3.03 -1.82 -2.92
N MET A 121 2.95 -2.28 -1.69
CA MET A 121 1.97 -1.83 -0.72
C MET A 121 2.74 -1.41 0.53
N PHE A 122 3.14 -0.13 0.56
CA PHE A 122 3.88 0.42 1.69
C PHE A 122 2.91 0.76 2.82
N VAL A 123 3.21 0.26 4.01
CA VAL A 123 2.45 0.55 5.22
C VAL A 123 3.25 1.51 6.07
N PHE A 124 2.75 2.72 6.21
CA PHE A 124 3.35 3.76 7.02
C PHE A 124 2.58 3.96 8.32
N ALA A 125 3.30 4.27 9.38
CA ALA A 125 2.76 4.58 10.68
C ALA A 125 3.18 5.98 11.13
N LYS A 126 2.26 6.74 11.69
CA LYS A 126 2.58 7.96 12.43
C LYS A 126 2.65 7.61 13.91
N GLY A 127 3.84 7.75 14.51
CA GLY A 127 4.05 7.34 15.89
C GLY A 127 4.27 5.83 16.07
N ARG A 128 3.70 5.25 17.12
CA ARG A 128 3.71 3.82 17.44
C ARG A 128 2.35 3.22 17.12
N VAL A 129 2.32 2.22 16.29
CA VAL A 129 1.08 1.50 15.95
C VAL A 129 1.08 0.17 16.67
N GLU A 130 0.01 -0.10 17.40
CA GLU A 130 -0.32 -1.43 17.93
C GLU A 130 -1.41 -2.05 17.03
N ALA A 131 -1.01 -2.42 15.80
CA ALA A 131 -1.92 -3.08 14.87
C ALA A 131 -2.08 -4.56 15.24
N GLY A 132 -3.32 -5.01 15.37
CA GLY A 132 -3.62 -6.43 15.44
C GLY A 132 -3.22 -7.13 14.13
N LEU A 133 -2.30 -8.09 14.22
CA LEU A 133 -1.89 -8.87 13.05
C LEU A 133 -2.94 -9.94 12.71
N ILE A 134 -3.17 -10.16 11.42
CA ILE A 134 -3.97 -11.31 10.97
C ILE A 134 -3.11 -12.57 11.14
N CYS A 135 -3.46 -13.41 12.12
CA CYS A 135 -2.79 -14.66 12.43
C CYS A 135 -3.61 -15.85 11.92
N ASP A 136 -3.49 -16.15 10.61
CA ASP A 136 -4.23 -17.22 9.95
C ASP A 136 -3.32 -18.28 9.27
N LYS A 137 -2.01 -18.08 9.33
CA LYS A 137 -1.05 -19.04 8.80
C LYS A 137 -0.80 -20.16 9.82
N ARG A 138 -1.29 -21.37 9.54
CA ARG A 138 -1.08 -22.53 10.42
C ARG A 138 0.40 -22.87 10.55
N ASN A 139 0.86 -22.99 11.78
CA ASN A 139 2.23 -23.37 12.07
C ASN A 139 2.43 -24.88 11.90
N LYS A 140 3.46 -25.26 11.17
CA LYS A 140 3.82 -26.68 10.98
C LYS A 140 4.18 -27.38 12.30
N TRP A 141 4.73 -26.65 13.24
CA TRP A 141 5.23 -27.13 14.52
C TRP A 141 4.38 -26.67 15.71
N ALA A 142 3.09 -26.40 15.47
CA ALA A 142 2.15 -26.00 16.51
C ALA A 142 2.21 -26.95 17.72
N GLY A 143 2.28 -26.41 18.92
CA GLY A 143 2.34 -27.16 20.17
C GLY A 143 3.73 -27.70 20.52
N HIS A 144 4.71 -27.71 19.61
CA HIS A 144 6.07 -28.13 19.91
C HIS A 144 6.83 -27.05 20.70
N LYS A 145 7.64 -27.48 21.67
CA LYS A 145 8.60 -26.59 22.31
C LYS A 145 9.87 -26.52 21.49
N ASP A 146 10.49 -25.35 21.47
CA ASP A 146 11.80 -25.19 20.83
C ASP A 146 12.85 -26.08 21.51
N TYR A 147 13.58 -26.85 20.72
CA TYR A 147 14.67 -27.71 21.21
C TYR A 147 15.83 -26.92 21.83
N SER A 148 15.95 -25.63 21.53
CA SER A 148 16.97 -24.76 22.13
C SER A 148 16.68 -24.39 23.59
N GLY A 149 15.50 -24.71 24.09
CA GLY A 149 15.05 -24.34 25.44
C GLY A 149 14.88 -22.84 25.67
N LYS A 150 14.98 -22.04 24.61
CA LYS A 150 14.87 -20.57 24.68
C LYS A 150 13.42 -20.08 24.65
N LEU A 151 12.48 -20.87 24.14
CA LEU A 151 11.06 -20.53 24.15
C LEU A 151 10.40 -21.07 25.42
N ALA A 152 9.95 -20.16 26.27
CA ALA A 152 9.18 -20.51 27.48
C ALA A 152 7.81 -21.13 27.13
N ASN A 153 7.25 -20.78 25.97
CA ASN A 153 5.92 -21.21 25.51
C ASN A 153 6.02 -22.09 24.26
N PRO A 154 5.07 -23.02 24.06
CA PRO A 154 5.01 -23.81 22.84
C PRO A 154 4.70 -22.92 21.63
N VAL A 155 5.12 -23.39 20.44
CA VAL A 155 4.81 -22.70 19.16
C VAL A 155 3.29 -22.56 19.04
N PRO A 156 2.75 -21.35 18.81
CA PRO A 156 1.31 -21.13 18.67
C PRO A 156 0.75 -21.85 17.43
N ASP A 157 -0.56 -22.13 17.44
CA ASP A 157 -1.22 -22.82 16.32
C ASP A 157 -1.15 -22.04 15.03
N PHE A 158 -1.26 -20.71 15.13
CA PHE A 158 -1.20 -19.80 14.01
C PHE A 158 -0.15 -18.72 14.21
N SER A 159 0.46 -18.31 13.11
CA SER A 159 1.39 -17.18 13.02
C SER A 159 0.81 -16.06 12.14
N PRO A 160 1.38 -14.86 12.20
CA PRO A 160 1.00 -13.79 11.31
C PRO A 160 1.05 -14.21 9.85
N ARG A 161 0.12 -13.68 9.06
CA ARG A 161 0.13 -13.78 7.60
C ARG A 161 1.44 -13.20 7.06
N THR A 162 1.90 -13.73 5.94
CA THR A 162 3.08 -13.17 5.26
C THR A 162 2.75 -11.81 4.65
N ASN A 163 3.77 -11.00 4.38
CA ASN A 163 3.65 -9.69 3.74
C ASN A 163 3.48 -9.76 2.20
N ILE A 164 3.27 -10.95 1.64
CA ILE A 164 2.88 -11.12 0.23
C ILE A 164 1.43 -11.55 0.22
N TRP A 165 0.56 -10.67 -0.30
CA TRP A 165 -0.87 -10.91 -0.38
C TRP A 165 -1.29 -11.11 -1.83
N ARG A 166 -1.94 -12.24 -2.09
CA ARG A 166 -2.44 -12.59 -3.42
C ARG A 166 -3.94 -12.35 -3.51
N TYR A 167 -4.34 -11.53 -4.46
CA TYR A 167 -5.74 -11.25 -4.73
C TYR A 167 -6.07 -11.49 -6.20
N VAL A 168 -7.31 -11.90 -6.45
CA VAL A 168 -7.85 -11.98 -7.80
C VAL A 168 -8.25 -10.57 -8.23
N THR A 169 -7.63 -10.07 -9.29
CA THR A 169 -8.09 -8.82 -9.90
C THR A 169 -9.49 -9.02 -10.46
N SER A 170 -10.45 -8.21 -9.97
CA SER A 170 -11.83 -8.31 -10.44
C SER A 170 -11.91 -7.91 -11.92
N THR A 171 -12.43 -8.81 -12.74
CA THR A 171 -12.77 -8.54 -14.14
C THR A 171 -14.26 -8.22 -14.30
N ASN A 172 -15.01 -8.17 -13.22
CA ASN A 172 -16.47 -8.06 -13.26
C ASN A 172 -16.91 -6.63 -13.58
N GLY A 173 -17.03 -6.33 -14.88
CA GLY A 173 -18.02 -5.38 -15.45
C GLY A 173 -17.95 -3.91 -15.03
N VAL A 174 -17.08 -3.51 -14.13
CA VAL A 174 -16.93 -2.12 -13.72
C VAL A 174 -16.09 -1.41 -14.76
N LYS A 175 -16.68 -0.47 -15.49
CA LYS A 175 -15.97 0.43 -16.43
C LYS A 175 -15.16 1.48 -15.66
N HIS A 176 -14.26 1.05 -14.79
CA HIS A 176 -13.29 1.94 -14.15
C HIS A 176 -11.93 1.75 -14.82
N PRO A 177 -11.23 2.81 -15.23
CA PRO A 177 -9.92 2.70 -15.89
C PRO A 177 -8.86 2.04 -15.00
N ALA A 178 -9.06 2.05 -13.68
CA ALA A 178 -8.20 1.42 -12.69
C ALA A 178 -9.05 0.74 -11.60
N PRO A 179 -9.63 -0.46 -11.85
CA PRO A 179 -10.39 -1.13 -10.82
C PRO A 179 -9.46 -1.52 -9.66
N PHE A 180 -9.82 -1.08 -8.46
CA PHE A 180 -9.20 -1.56 -7.22
C PHE A 180 -9.67 -3.00 -6.97
N PRO A 181 -8.83 -3.88 -6.41
CA PRO A 181 -9.22 -5.24 -6.06
C PRO A 181 -10.29 -5.28 -4.97
#